data_0deb05a74b635716ddc862b8301d7674
#
_entry.id   0deb05a74b635716ddc862b8301d7674
#
_cell.length_a   1.000
_cell.length_b   1.000
_cell.length_c   1.000
_cell.angle_alpha   90.00
_cell.angle_beta   90.00
_cell.angle_gamma   90.00
#
_symmetry.space_group_name_H-M   'P 1'
#
loop_
_entity.id
_entity.type
_entity.pdbx_description
1 polymer ?
#
loop_
_entity_poly.entity_id
_entity_poly.type
_entity_poly.pdbx_seq_one_letter_code
_entity_poly.pdbx_strand_id
1 'polypeptide(L)'
;MSIVAQAEQYLEMRRKLGFALRIEGEELLRFARYTERVGHKGPLTVEIALQWAQQTPSGSRIYHARRLDVVRRFARYIKLSIPETEIPQEGILGSSYRRIPPHIYSEEEVQNLITACRRLTPVNGIRPHTHATLFGLLSCTGIRISEALRLSINDFDPDRSMITVVEGKFHKARILPLHPSSVKTLVAYRDLRERRLPATRAFFVTELGTSLKYLKVLMTFREIASDLGWSRDTRIHGLRHTFAVRRLLRWCSDGEDVHRRIGELSTYLGHCKVQDTYWYFSAVPELMALAADRFEHYAEVRHG
;
A
#
# COMPACT_ATOMS: atom_id res chain seq x y z
N MET A 1 -4.68 -33.53 -17.45
CA MET A 1 -5.14 -32.68 -16.31
C MET A 1 -5.65 -31.37 -16.92
N SER A 2 -6.81 -30.84 -16.48
CA SER A 2 -7.34 -29.57 -17.02
C SER A 2 -6.46 -28.39 -16.55
N ILE A 3 -6.48 -27.28 -17.32
CA ILE A 3 -5.76 -26.05 -16.95
C ILE A 3 -6.27 -25.50 -15.61
N VAL A 4 -7.56 -25.70 -15.29
CA VAL A 4 -8.12 -25.31 -13.97
C VAL A 4 -7.46 -26.11 -12.85
N ALA A 5 -7.39 -27.42 -12.94
CA ALA A 5 -6.75 -28.26 -11.93
C ALA A 5 -5.26 -27.91 -11.76
N GLN A 6 -4.55 -27.61 -12.84
CA GLN A 6 -3.15 -27.17 -12.79
C GLN A 6 -3.00 -25.80 -12.11
N ALA A 7 -3.92 -24.86 -12.36
CA ALA A 7 -3.94 -23.55 -11.73
C ALA A 7 -4.20 -23.65 -10.23
N GLU A 8 -5.14 -24.50 -9.81
CA GLU A 8 -5.43 -24.76 -8.40
C GLU A 8 -4.22 -25.36 -7.68
N GLN A 9 -3.57 -26.37 -8.26
CA GLN A 9 -2.35 -26.95 -7.73
C GLN A 9 -1.21 -25.96 -7.60
N TYR A 10 -1.01 -25.09 -8.61
CA TYR A 10 -0.03 -24.01 -8.56
C TYR A 10 -0.33 -23.04 -7.43
N LEU A 11 -1.58 -22.63 -7.27
CA LEU A 11 -1.98 -21.69 -6.22
C LEU A 11 -1.83 -22.30 -4.83
N GLU A 12 -2.17 -23.57 -4.67
CA GLU A 12 -1.98 -24.29 -3.42
C GLU A 12 -0.49 -24.34 -3.03
N MET A 13 0.38 -24.76 -3.95
CA MET A 13 1.82 -24.78 -3.75
C MET A 13 2.36 -23.41 -3.38
N ARG A 14 1.98 -22.37 -4.11
CA ARG A 14 2.42 -20.99 -3.83
C ARG A 14 1.94 -20.48 -2.48
N ARG A 15 0.73 -20.84 -2.06
CA ARG A 15 0.18 -20.48 -0.74
C ARG A 15 0.90 -21.21 0.39
N LYS A 16 1.26 -22.47 0.23
CA LYS A 16 2.13 -23.21 1.18
C LYS A 16 3.50 -22.55 1.35
N LEU A 17 4.02 -21.90 0.31
CA LEU A 17 5.24 -21.10 0.37
C LEU A 17 5.03 -19.66 0.95
N GLY A 18 3.85 -19.38 1.52
CA GLY A 18 3.55 -18.12 2.19
C GLY A 18 3.07 -16.99 1.29
N PHE A 19 2.80 -17.23 0.00
CA PHE A 19 2.25 -16.21 -0.90
C PHE A 19 0.72 -16.20 -0.83
N ALA A 20 0.10 -15.11 -0.39
CA ALA A 20 -1.36 -15.04 -0.27
C ALA A 20 -2.08 -15.10 -1.62
N LEU A 21 -1.52 -14.50 -2.69
CA LEU A 21 -2.01 -14.48 -4.06
C LEU A 21 -3.54 -14.29 -4.17
N ARG A 22 -4.10 -13.31 -3.44
CA ARG A 22 -5.56 -13.09 -3.43
C ARG A 22 -6.05 -12.61 -4.79
N ILE A 23 -5.53 -11.49 -5.28
CA ILE A 23 -5.96 -10.90 -6.55
C ILE A 23 -5.41 -11.71 -7.73
N GLU A 24 -4.10 -11.99 -7.72
CA GLU A 24 -3.44 -12.75 -8.79
C GLU A 24 -4.00 -14.18 -8.91
N GLY A 25 -4.39 -14.79 -7.80
CA GLY A 25 -5.00 -16.12 -7.78
C GLY A 25 -6.39 -16.12 -8.40
N GLU A 26 -7.23 -15.11 -8.09
CA GLU A 26 -8.52 -14.95 -8.74
C GLU A 26 -8.38 -14.71 -10.25
N GLU A 27 -7.45 -13.85 -10.66
CA GLU A 27 -7.17 -13.60 -12.09
C GLU A 27 -6.68 -14.88 -12.79
N LEU A 28 -5.83 -15.67 -12.17
CA LEU A 28 -5.38 -16.95 -12.73
C LEU A 28 -6.54 -17.93 -12.89
N LEU A 29 -7.42 -18.06 -11.89
CA LEU A 29 -8.58 -18.93 -12.01
C LEU A 29 -9.59 -18.44 -13.05
N ARG A 30 -9.72 -17.13 -13.25
CA ARG A 30 -10.51 -16.54 -14.34
C ARG A 30 -9.92 -16.92 -15.70
N PHE A 31 -8.60 -16.87 -15.83
CA PHE A 31 -7.92 -17.36 -17.05
C PHE A 31 -8.17 -18.85 -17.29
N ALA A 32 -7.97 -19.68 -16.29
CA ALA A 32 -8.16 -21.12 -16.41
C ALA A 32 -9.59 -21.49 -16.83
N ARG A 33 -10.61 -20.86 -16.22
CA ARG A 33 -12.01 -21.04 -16.65
C ARG A 33 -12.29 -20.50 -18.05
N TYR A 34 -11.58 -19.44 -18.47
CA TYR A 34 -11.69 -18.94 -19.84
C TYR A 34 -11.19 -19.98 -20.84
N THR A 35 -10.07 -20.67 -20.61
CA THR A 35 -9.55 -21.70 -21.49
C THR A 35 -10.53 -22.87 -21.67
N GLU A 36 -11.22 -23.28 -20.59
CA GLU A 36 -12.28 -24.30 -20.70
C GLU A 36 -13.48 -23.80 -21.50
N ARG A 37 -13.94 -22.57 -21.26
CA ARG A 37 -15.09 -21.99 -21.95
C ARG A 37 -14.90 -21.86 -23.45
N VAL A 38 -13.67 -21.57 -23.91
CA VAL A 38 -13.35 -21.46 -25.33
C VAL A 38 -12.96 -22.82 -25.96
N GLY A 39 -13.05 -23.90 -25.17
CA GLY A 39 -12.75 -25.26 -25.65
C GLY A 39 -11.28 -25.51 -25.96
N HIS A 40 -10.35 -24.74 -25.35
CA HIS A 40 -8.91 -24.92 -25.56
C HIS A 40 -8.48 -26.32 -25.09
N LYS A 41 -7.83 -27.07 -25.98
CA LYS A 41 -7.28 -28.39 -25.68
C LYS A 41 -5.77 -28.39 -25.95
N GLY A 42 -5.04 -29.11 -25.12
CA GLY A 42 -3.59 -29.20 -25.22
C GLY A 42 -2.79 -28.22 -24.38
N PRO A 43 -1.50 -28.06 -24.71
CA PRO A 43 -0.60 -27.15 -23.98
C PRO A 43 -1.04 -25.70 -24.07
N LEU A 44 -0.70 -24.91 -23.08
CA LEU A 44 -0.98 -23.48 -23.07
C LEU A 44 -0.16 -22.77 -24.16
N THR A 45 -0.83 -21.97 -25.00
CA THR A 45 -0.18 -21.18 -26.05
C THR A 45 -0.13 -19.69 -25.70
N VAL A 46 0.79 -18.96 -26.32
CA VAL A 46 0.88 -17.50 -26.19
C VAL A 46 -0.39 -16.84 -26.70
N GLU A 47 -0.98 -17.38 -27.78
CA GLU A 47 -2.18 -16.83 -28.38
C GLU A 47 -3.37 -16.80 -27.42
N ILE A 48 -3.69 -17.93 -26.73
CA ILE A 48 -4.80 -18.00 -25.78
C ILE A 48 -4.58 -17.08 -24.58
N ALA A 49 -3.31 -16.94 -24.14
CA ALA A 49 -2.94 -16.04 -23.06
C ALA A 49 -3.16 -14.57 -23.45
N LEU A 50 -2.80 -14.17 -24.66
CA LEU A 50 -2.99 -12.82 -25.19
C LEU A 50 -4.48 -12.49 -25.39
N GLN A 51 -5.23 -13.39 -26.01
CA GLN A 51 -6.68 -13.24 -26.22
C GLN A 51 -7.38 -12.97 -24.87
N TRP A 52 -7.10 -13.79 -23.86
CA TRP A 52 -7.67 -13.57 -22.54
C TRP A 52 -7.21 -12.27 -21.89
N ALA A 53 -5.92 -11.95 -21.96
CA ALA A 53 -5.39 -10.76 -21.32
C ALA A 53 -6.05 -9.48 -21.85
N GLN A 54 -6.39 -9.45 -23.15
CA GLN A 54 -6.97 -8.29 -23.85
C GLN A 54 -8.51 -8.31 -23.90
N GLN A 55 -9.16 -9.36 -23.39
CA GLN A 55 -10.62 -9.53 -23.47
C GLN A 55 -11.44 -8.45 -22.74
N THR A 56 -10.82 -7.62 -21.92
CA THR A 56 -11.51 -6.56 -21.15
C THR A 56 -11.46 -5.23 -21.92
N PRO A 57 -12.54 -4.82 -22.63
CA PRO A 57 -12.51 -3.65 -23.53
C PRO A 57 -12.15 -2.34 -22.81
N SER A 58 -12.57 -2.19 -21.57
CA SER A 58 -12.31 -1.01 -20.72
C SER A 58 -10.97 -1.08 -19.95
N GLY A 59 -10.19 -2.15 -20.15
CA GLY A 59 -8.93 -2.36 -19.48
C GLY A 59 -7.83 -1.43 -20.01
N SER A 60 -7.09 -0.78 -19.11
CA SER A 60 -5.89 -0.06 -19.53
C SER A 60 -4.80 -1.01 -20.02
N ARG A 61 -3.89 -0.53 -20.88
CA ARG A 61 -2.73 -1.31 -21.35
C ARG A 61 -1.95 -1.94 -20.19
N ILE A 62 -1.78 -1.22 -19.08
CA ILE A 62 -1.12 -1.72 -17.87
C ILE A 62 -1.91 -2.87 -17.24
N TYR A 63 -3.23 -2.80 -17.25
CA TYR A 63 -4.09 -3.86 -16.72
C TYR A 63 -3.96 -5.14 -17.55
N HIS A 64 -3.98 -5.02 -18.89
CA HIS A 64 -3.78 -6.16 -19.80
C HIS A 64 -2.38 -6.79 -19.60
N ALA A 65 -1.33 -5.96 -19.49
CA ALA A 65 0.01 -6.44 -19.22
C ALA A 65 0.12 -7.17 -17.87
N ARG A 66 -0.56 -6.68 -16.81
CA ARG A 66 -0.62 -7.36 -15.50
C ARG A 66 -1.32 -8.72 -15.58
N ARG A 67 -2.42 -8.80 -16.29
CA ARG A 67 -3.13 -10.07 -16.52
C ARG A 67 -2.19 -11.08 -17.20
N LEU A 68 -1.50 -10.66 -18.26
CA LEU A 68 -0.54 -11.51 -18.96
C LEU A 68 0.62 -11.95 -18.05
N ASP A 69 1.10 -11.10 -17.16
CA ASP A 69 2.13 -11.45 -16.17
C ASP A 69 1.70 -12.55 -15.20
N VAL A 70 0.42 -12.57 -14.82
CA VAL A 70 -0.13 -13.66 -14.01
C VAL A 70 -0.05 -14.99 -14.77
N VAL A 71 -0.50 -15.01 -16.02
CA VAL A 71 -0.45 -16.19 -16.88
C VAL A 71 0.99 -16.62 -17.16
N ARG A 72 1.90 -15.69 -17.41
CA ARG A 72 3.33 -15.99 -17.67
C ARG A 72 3.98 -16.73 -16.50
N ARG A 73 3.72 -16.31 -15.24
CA ARG A 73 4.26 -16.99 -14.07
C ARG A 73 3.72 -18.41 -13.94
N PHE A 74 2.46 -18.61 -14.25
CA PHE A 74 1.82 -19.90 -14.29
C PHE A 74 2.36 -20.77 -15.42
N ALA A 75 2.50 -20.21 -16.63
CA ALA A 75 3.08 -20.90 -17.78
C ALA A 75 4.50 -21.42 -17.50
N ARG A 76 5.34 -20.62 -16.82
CA ARG A 76 6.68 -21.07 -16.38
C ARG A 76 6.61 -22.29 -15.43
N TYR A 77 5.60 -22.35 -14.58
CA TYR A 77 5.43 -23.49 -13.67
C TYR A 77 4.98 -24.74 -14.43
N ILE A 78 3.94 -24.66 -15.24
CA ILE A 78 3.43 -25.85 -15.94
C ILE A 78 4.37 -26.35 -17.03
N LYS A 79 5.23 -25.51 -17.60
CA LYS A 79 6.26 -25.92 -18.57
C LYS A 79 7.22 -26.95 -18.01
N LEU A 80 7.42 -27.00 -16.70
CA LEU A 80 8.25 -28.03 -16.06
C LEU A 80 7.66 -29.44 -16.21
N SER A 81 6.34 -29.56 -16.38
CA SER A 81 5.63 -30.84 -16.56
C SER A 81 5.09 -31.03 -17.98
N ILE A 82 4.91 -29.95 -18.72
CA ILE A 82 4.40 -29.92 -20.10
C ILE A 82 5.35 -29.06 -20.93
N PRO A 83 6.42 -29.61 -21.51
CA PRO A 83 7.47 -28.87 -22.21
C PRO A 83 6.95 -28.05 -23.41
N GLU A 84 5.85 -28.48 -24.03
CA GLU A 84 5.19 -27.82 -25.16
C GLU A 84 4.47 -26.52 -24.77
N THR A 85 4.37 -26.23 -23.46
CA THR A 85 3.77 -24.97 -22.99
C THR A 85 4.59 -23.77 -23.46
N GLU A 86 3.91 -22.82 -24.09
CA GLU A 86 4.51 -21.57 -24.49
C GLU A 86 4.46 -20.55 -23.36
N ILE A 87 5.55 -19.80 -23.22
CA ILE A 87 5.67 -18.72 -22.21
C ILE A 87 5.55 -17.37 -22.92
N PRO A 88 4.52 -16.55 -22.62
CA PRO A 88 4.41 -15.21 -23.20
C PRO A 88 5.65 -14.37 -22.92
N GLN A 89 6.21 -13.71 -23.93
CA GLN A 89 7.39 -12.87 -23.81
C GLN A 89 7.12 -11.65 -22.90
N GLU A 90 8.15 -11.22 -22.17
CA GLU A 90 8.05 -10.01 -21.33
C GLU A 90 7.86 -8.76 -22.20
N GLY A 91 7.02 -7.85 -21.76
CA GLY A 91 6.79 -6.58 -22.43
C GLY A 91 5.91 -6.62 -23.68
N ILE A 92 5.41 -7.78 -24.13
CA ILE A 92 4.59 -7.90 -25.37
C ILE A 92 3.35 -7.00 -25.36
N LEU A 93 2.73 -6.78 -24.19
CA LEU A 93 1.65 -5.82 -23.97
C LEU A 93 2.14 -4.51 -23.32
N GLY A 94 3.46 -4.28 -23.30
CA GLY A 94 4.10 -3.17 -22.63
C GLY A 94 4.36 -3.44 -21.15
N SER A 95 4.67 -2.38 -20.41
CA SER A 95 4.96 -2.49 -18.97
C SER A 95 3.69 -2.80 -18.18
N SER A 96 3.76 -3.81 -17.32
CA SER A 96 2.71 -4.12 -16.32
C SER A 96 2.75 -3.19 -15.11
N TYR A 97 3.73 -2.31 -15.04
CA TYR A 97 3.96 -1.42 -13.92
C TYR A 97 4.35 0.00 -14.39
N ARG A 98 3.66 0.99 -13.85
CA ARG A 98 4.03 2.40 -13.97
C ARG A 98 4.09 3.00 -12.57
N ARG A 99 5.24 3.50 -12.18
CA ARG A 99 5.37 4.36 -11.00
C ARG A 99 4.88 5.75 -11.37
N ILE A 100 3.84 6.20 -10.69
CA ILE A 100 3.33 7.57 -10.79
C ILE A 100 3.86 8.30 -9.57
N PRO A 101 4.48 9.51 -9.72
CA PRO A 101 4.85 10.33 -8.57
C PRO A 101 3.65 10.47 -7.62
N PRO A 102 3.83 10.27 -6.33
CA PRO A 102 2.75 10.39 -5.37
C PRO A 102 2.42 11.88 -5.17
N HIS A 103 1.16 12.18 -4.88
CA HIS A 103 0.81 13.46 -4.30
C HIS A 103 1.41 13.55 -2.89
N ILE A 104 2.20 14.59 -2.64
CA ILE A 104 2.78 14.90 -1.34
C ILE A 104 1.91 15.98 -0.70
N TYR A 105 1.17 15.61 0.32
CA TYR A 105 0.24 16.50 1.01
C TYR A 105 0.98 17.61 1.74
N SER A 106 0.53 18.86 1.59
CA SER A 106 0.99 19.98 2.42
C SER A 106 0.51 19.79 3.89
N GLU A 107 1.04 20.60 4.81
CA GLU A 107 0.54 20.59 6.20
C GLU A 107 -0.90 21.07 6.27
N GLU A 108 -1.24 22.06 5.46
CA GLU A 108 -2.59 22.59 5.34
C GLU A 108 -3.56 21.54 4.80
N GLU A 109 -3.20 20.81 3.74
CA GLU A 109 -4.02 19.72 3.22
C GLU A 109 -4.30 18.63 4.28
N VAL A 110 -3.27 18.22 5.04
CA VAL A 110 -3.45 17.26 6.14
C VAL A 110 -4.39 17.82 7.21
N GLN A 111 -4.22 19.08 7.59
CA GLN A 111 -5.08 19.75 8.58
C GLN A 111 -6.52 19.88 8.09
N ASN A 112 -6.71 20.23 6.81
CA ASN A 112 -8.03 20.33 6.19
C ASN A 112 -8.72 18.95 6.15
N LEU A 113 -8.00 17.88 5.82
CA LEU A 113 -8.50 16.51 5.88
C LEU A 113 -9.00 16.15 7.29
N ILE A 114 -8.19 16.41 8.32
CA ILE A 114 -8.54 16.11 9.72
C ILE A 114 -9.74 16.93 10.17
N THR A 115 -9.80 18.20 9.78
CA THR A 115 -10.90 19.12 10.12
C THR A 115 -12.20 18.68 9.43
N ALA A 116 -12.14 18.30 8.15
CA ALA A 116 -13.30 17.77 7.42
C ALA A 116 -13.81 16.47 8.05
N CYS A 117 -12.91 15.58 8.51
CA CYS A 117 -13.32 14.37 9.22
C CYS A 117 -14.17 14.67 10.47
N ARG A 118 -13.87 15.75 11.20
CA ARG A 118 -14.61 16.13 12.40
C ARG A 118 -16.04 16.59 12.13
N ARG A 119 -16.35 16.92 10.87
CA ARG A 119 -17.70 17.32 10.41
C ARG A 119 -18.53 16.17 9.86
N LEU A 120 -17.99 14.94 9.81
CA LEU A 120 -18.71 13.77 9.33
C LEU A 120 -19.94 13.47 10.18
N THR A 121 -20.99 13.00 9.53
CA THR A 121 -22.23 12.58 10.22
C THR A 121 -22.15 11.11 10.64
N PRO A 122 -22.77 10.76 11.79
CA PRO A 122 -23.42 11.64 12.76
C PRO A 122 -22.39 12.45 13.57
N VAL A 123 -22.60 13.78 13.68
CA VAL A 123 -21.63 14.72 14.28
C VAL A 123 -21.25 14.32 15.72
N ASN A 124 -22.22 13.84 16.48
CA ASN A 124 -22.00 13.35 17.85
C ASN A 124 -21.63 11.86 17.91
N GLY A 125 -21.41 11.22 16.76
CA GLY A 125 -21.02 9.83 16.67
C GLY A 125 -19.53 9.58 16.91
N ILE A 126 -19.11 8.33 16.79
CA ILE A 126 -17.67 7.98 16.83
C ILE A 126 -17.00 8.14 15.47
N ARG A 127 -17.76 8.11 14.36
CA ARG A 127 -17.25 8.19 12.98
C ARG A 127 -16.33 9.38 12.74
N PRO A 128 -16.67 10.63 13.15
CA PRO A 128 -15.79 11.77 13.03
C PRO A 128 -14.44 11.57 13.70
N HIS A 129 -14.47 11.10 14.94
CA HIS A 129 -13.28 10.85 15.73
C HIS A 129 -12.43 9.71 15.17
N THR A 130 -13.06 8.62 14.74
CA THR A 130 -12.38 7.47 14.13
C THR A 130 -11.59 7.89 12.88
N HIS A 131 -12.21 8.63 11.95
CA HIS A 131 -11.55 9.02 10.71
C HIS A 131 -10.49 10.10 10.94
N ALA A 132 -10.75 11.10 11.78
CA ALA A 132 -9.76 12.13 12.12
C ALA A 132 -8.51 11.52 12.77
N THR A 133 -8.70 10.61 13.74
CA THR A 133 -7.59 9.93 14.40
C THR A 133 -6.85 8.98 13.45
N LEU A 134 -7.56 8.25 12.59
CA LEU A 134 -6.95 7.35 11.61
C LEU A 134 -6.07 8.10 10.62
N PHE A 135 -6.59 9.16 9.97
CA PHE A 135 -5.79 9.94 9.00
C PHE A 135 -4.66 10.71 9.70
N GLY A 136 -4.88 11.19 10.92
CA GLY A 136 -3.81 11.76 11.74
C GLY A 136 -2.69 10.75 12.00
N LEU A 137 -3.02 9.53 12.41
CA LEU A 137 -2.04 8.47 12.62
C LEU A 137 -1.28 8.12 11.33
N LEU A 138 -1.99 8.00 10.20
CA LEU A 138 -1.34 7.70 8.91
C LEU A 138 -0.35 8.79 8.51
N SER A 139 -0.69 10.07 8.73
CA SER A 139 0.16 11.20 8.36
C SER A 139 1.38 11.37 9.26
N CYS A 140 1.26 11.09 10.57
CA CYS A 140 2.36 11.29 11.53
C CYS A 140 3.29 10.08 11.70
N THR A 141 2.87 8.88 11.25
CA THR A 141 3.67 7.65 11.38
C THR A 141 4.01 6.99 10.06
N GLY A 142 3.31 7.32 8.98
CA GLY A 142 3.47 6.61 7.71
C GLY A 142 3.08 5.13 7.74
N ILE A 143 2.37 4.65 8.77
CA ILE A 143 1.86 3.26 8.85
C ILE A 143 0.98 2.95 7.62
N ARG A 144 0.99 1.70 7.13
CA ARG A 144 0.07 1.32 6.04
C ARG A 144 -1.37 1.32 6.53
N ILE A 145 -2.30 1.80 5.72
CA ILE A 145 -3.73 1.79 6.06
C ILE A 145 -4.23 0.39 6.48
N SER A 146 -3.77 -0.67 5.80
CA SER A 146 -4.16 -2.04 6.15
C SER A 146 -3.60 -2.51 7.50
N GLU A 147 -2.48 -1.97 7.94
CA GLU A 147 -1.89 -2.23 9.26
C GLU A 147 -2.67 -1.45 10.32
N ALA A 148 -2.92 -0.17 10.10
CA ALA A 148 -3.71 0.67 11.01
C ALA A 148 -5.12 0.08 11.24
N LEU A 149 -5.77 -0.43 10.20
CA LEU A 149 -7.10 -1.04 10.31
C LEU A 149 -7.11 -2.41 11.02
N ARG A 150 -5.95 -3.04 11.19
CA ARG A 150 -5.82 -4.29 11.96
C ARG A 150 -5.42 -4.06 13.41
N LEU A 151 -5.07 -2.84 13.79
CA LEU A 151 -4.69 -2.55 15.18
C LEU A 151 -5.81 -2.95 16.15
N SER A 152 -5.41 -3.60 17.20
CA SER A 152 -6.21 -3.84 18.39
C SER A 152 -5.88 -2.81 19.49
N ILE A 153 -6.70 -2.72 20.50
CA ILE A 153 -6.44 -1.86 21.67
C ILE A 153 -5.14 -2.23 22.38
N ASN A 154 -4.75 -3.51 22.35
CA ASN A 154 -3.52 -4.00 23.00
C ASN A 154 -2.25 -3.68 22.21
N ASP A 155 -2.36 -3.25 20.96
CA ASP A 155 -1.21 -2.89 20.11
C ASP A 155 -0.72 -1.46 20.39
N PHE A 156 -1.48 -0.65 21.12
CA PHE A 156 -1.13 0.71 21.55
C PHE A 156 -0.74 0.73 23.01
N ASP A 157 0.51 1.09 23.28
CA ASP A 157 1.08 1.27 24.62
C ASP A 157 1.33 2.77 24.85
N PRO A 158 0.45 3.48 25.57
CA PRO A 158 0.61 4.90 25.83
C PRO A 158 1.78 5.21 26.79
N ASP A 159 2.09 4.32 27.74
CA ASP A 159 3.13 4.54 28.74
C ASP A 159 4.52 4.51 28.11
N ARG A 160 4.71 3.62 27.11
CA ARG A 160 5.93 3.54 26.32
C ARG A 160 5.89 4.39 25.05
N SER A 161 4.79 5.11 24.82
CA SER A 161 4.60 5.96 23.62
C SER A 161 4.84 5.19 22.32
N MET A 162 4.23 4.01 22.16
CA MET A 162 4.46 3.18 20.97
C MET A 162 3.23 2.41 20.48
N ILE A 163 3.29 2.03 19.21
CA ILE A 163 2.37 1.06 18.59
C ILE A 163 3.17 -0.14 18.12
N THR A 164 2.69 -1.34 18.43
CA THR A 164 3.20 -2.59 17.86
C THR A 164 2.42 -2.93 16.61
N VAL A 165 3.10 -2.97 15.46
CA VAL A 165 2.51 -3.37 14.18
C VAL A 165 2.92 -4.80 13.89
N VAL A 166 1.94 -5.72 13.90
CA VAL A 166 2.17 -7.11 13.54
C VAL A 166 1.91 -7.29 12.05
N GLU A 167 2.94 -7.66 11.27
CA GLU A 167 2.78 -7.96 9.86
C GLU A 167 2.19 -9.36 9.67
N GLY A 168 1.14 -9.45 8.83
CA GLY A 168 0.48 -10.72 8.55
C GLY A 168 1.33 -11.71 7.74
N LYS A 169 2.49 -11.27 7.19
CA LYS A 169 3.41 -12.10 6.42
C LYS A 169 4.69 -12.34 7.25
N PHE A 170 4.92 -13.60 7.64
CA PHE A 170 6.06 -14.05 8.46
C PHE A 170 6.05 -13.55 9.92
N HIS A 171 4.91 -13.08 10.47
CA HIS A 171 4.77 -12.61 11.86
C HIS A 171 5.85 -11.63 12.32
N LYS A 172 6.45 -10.88 11.40
CA LYS A 172 7.38 -9.82 11.77
C LYS A 172 6.61 -8.69 12.41
N ALA A 173 6.90 -8.43 13.67
CA ALA A 173 6.41 -7.26 14.37
C ALA A 173 7.45 -6.13 14.27
N ARG A 174 6.97 -4.89 14.16
CA ARG A 174 7.79 -3.71 14.33
C ARG A 174 7.13 -2.73 15.27
N ILE A 175 7.95 -1.98 15.99
CA ILE A 175 7.51 -0.95 16.91
C ILE A 175 7.56 0.40 16.17
N LEU A 176 6.50 1.17 16.31
CA LEU A 176 6.41 2.55 15.85
C LEU A 176 6.41 3.47 17.08
N PRO A 177 7.50 4.19 17.36
CA PRO A 177 7.51 5.20 18.40
C PRO A 177 6.60 6.37 17.99
N LEU A 178 5.93 6.94 18.99
CA LEU A 178 4.96 8.01 18.83
C LEU A 178 5.44 9.29 19.49
N HIS A 179 5.19 10.43 18.87
CA HIS A 179 5.35 11.72 19.51
C HIS A 179 4.29 11.90 20.62
N PRO A 180 4.59 12.58 21.75
CA PRO A 180 3.64 12.77 22.85
C PRO A 180 2.27 13.35 22.44
N SER A 181 2.24 14.27 21.47
CA SER A 181 0.98 14.81 20.92
C SER A 181 0.11 13.75 20.26
N SER A 182 0.74 12.79 19.56
CA SER A 182 0.04 11.66 18.93
C SER A 182 -0.50 10.70 19.98
N VAL A 183 0.27 10.42 21.03
CA VAL A 183 -0.17 9.61 22.17
C VAL A 183 -1.41 10.23 22.80
N LYS A 184 -1.37 11.54 23.12
CA LYS A 184 -2.53 12.27 23.68
C LYS A 184 -3.80 12.10 22.82
N THR A 185 -3.66 12.22 21.50
CA THR A 185 -4.79 12.10 20.57
C THR A 185 -5.34 10.66 20.53
N LEU A 186 -4.44 9.67 20.51
CA LEU A 186 -4.84 8.25 20.49
C LEU A 186 -5.48 7.82 21.81
N VAL A 187 -4.98 8.30 22.97
CA VAL A 187 -5.60 8.07 24.29
C VAL A 187 -7.01 8.67 24.31
N ALA A 188 -7.17 9.93 23.91
CA ALA A 188 -8.49 10.57 23.88
C ALA A 188 -9.49 9.81 22.99
N TYR A 189 -9.04 9.31 21.85
CA TYR A 189 -9.88 8.49 20.97
C TYR A 189 -10.20 7.13 21.61
N ARG A 190 -9.21 6.44 22.19
CA ARG A 190 -9.40 5.17 22.89
C ARG A 190 -10.44 5.31 23.99
N ASP A 191 -10.30 6.32 24.84
CA ASP A 191 -11.20 6.55 25.98
C ASP A 191 -12.63 6.88 25.52
N LEU A 192 -12.79 7.67 24.46
CA LEU A 192 -14.09 7.92 23.83
C LEU A 192 -14.73 6.64 23.31
N ARG A 193 -13.92 5.81 22.62
CA ARG A 193 -14.34 4.55 22.05
C ARG A 193 -14.75 3.55 23.14
N GLU A 194 -13.97 3.42 24.22
CA GLU A 194 -14.27 2.51 25.31
C GLU A 194 -15.55 2.86 26.06
N ARG A 195 -15.81 4.14 26.26
CA ARG A 195 -17.07 4.60 26.84
C ARG A 195 -18.29 4.27 25.98
N ARG A 196 -18.16 4.25 24.66
CA ARG A 196 -19.28 4.05 23.73
C ARG A 196 -19.44 2.60 23.28
N LEU A 197 -18.35 1.89 23.10
CA LEU A 197 -18.30 0.59 22.40
C LEU A 197 -17.26 -0.34 23.07
N PRO A 198 -17.45 -0.73 24.34
CA PRO A 198 -16.44 -1.46 25.12
C PRO A 198 -16.15 -2.88 24.59
N ALA A 199 -17.10 -3.51 23.91
CA ALA A 199 -17.05 -4.95 23.60
C ALA A 199 -16.08 -5.33 22.46
N THR A 200 -15.57 -4.37 21.67
CA THR A 200 -14.73 -4.71 20.50
C THR A 200 -13.25 -4.54 20.78
N ARG A 201 -12.42 -5.45 20.24
CA ARG A 201 -10.95 -5.37 20.35
C ARG A 201 -10.29 -4.47 19.30
N ALA A 202 -10.97 -4.17 18.18
CA ALA A 202 -10.41 -3.33 17.13
C ALA A 202 -10.13 -1.92 17.65
N PHE A 203 -8.99 -1.34 17.30
CA PHE A 203 -8.68 0.04 17.69
C PHE A 203 -9.60 1.02 16.95
N PHE A 204 -9.68 0.94 15.62
CA PHE A 204 -10.56 1.78 14.80
C PHE A 204 -11.88 1.08 14.52
N VAL A 205 -12.98 1.74 14.87
CA VAL A 205 -14.33 1.14 14.85
C VAL A 205 -15.34 1.97 14.05
N THR A 206 -16.39 1.31 13.61
CA THR A 206 -17.59 1.94 13.04
C THR A 206 -18.55 2.39 14.15
N GLU A 207 -19.64 3.09 13.81
CA GLU A 207 -20.71 3.44 14.75
C GLU A 207 -21.35 2.21 15.45
N LEU A 208 -21.28 1.05 14.80
CA LEU A 208 -21.82 -0.20 15.33
C LEU A 208 -20.79 -1.01 16.15
N GLY A 209 -19.62 -0.45 16.45
CA GLY A 209 -18.57 -1.15 17.18
C GLY A 209 -17.84 -2.25 16.40
N THR A 210 -18.08 -2.39 15.10
CA THR A 210 -17.35 -3.35 14.26
C THR A 210 -16.04 -2.74 13.77
N SER A 211 -15.06 -3.60 13.42
CA SER A 211 -13.80 -3.16 12.82
C SER A 211 -14.03 -2.34 11.55
N LEU A 212 -13.33 -1.21 11.45
CA LEU A 212 -13.42 -0.34 10.28
C LEU A 212 -12.78 -1.02 9.06
N LYS A 213 -13.50 -1.09 7.95
CA LYS A 213 -13.04 -1.74 6.71
C LYS A 213 -12.49 -0.73 5.71
N TYR A 214 -11.47 -1.13 4.96
CA TYR A 214 -10.78 -0.29 3.97
C TYR A 214 -11.74 0.40 3.00
N LEU A 215 -12.73 -0.30 2.45
CA LEU A 215 -13.67 0.30 1.50
C LEU A 215 -14.46 1.47 2.11
N LYS A 216 -14.85 1.36 3.38
CA LYS A 216 -15.55 2.46 4.08
C LYS A 216 -14.63 3.67 4.27
N VAL A 217 -13.37 3.44 4.65
CA VAL A 217 -12.37 4.52 4.74
C VAL A 217 -12.11 5.16 3.39
N LEU A 218 -11.99 4.35 2.34
CA LEU A 218 -11.78 4.85 0.98
C LEU A 218 -12.95 5.72 0.49
N MET A 219 -14.19 5.28 0.74
CA MET A 219 -15.39 6.06 0.38
C MET A 219 -15.41 7.40 1.11
N THR A 220 -15.20 7.39 2.43
CA THR A 220 -15.14 8.62 3.24
C THR A 220 -13.99 9.54 2.80
N PHE A 221 -12.82 8.98 2.50
CA PHE A 221 -11.69 9.77 1.98
C PHE A 221 -12.04 10.43 0.64
N ARG A 222 -12.71 9.71 -0.28
CA ARG A 222 -13.11 10.24 -1.59
C ARG A 222 -14.18 11.33 -1.48
N GLU A 223 -15.13 11.16 -0.57
CA GLU A 223 -16.12 12.17 -0.22
C GLU A 223 -15.43 13.47 0.22
N ILE A 224 -14.56 13.39 1.25
CA ILE A 224 -13.82 14.55 1.77
C ILE A 224 -12.90 15.16 0.71
N ALA A 225 -12.17 14.33 -0.05
CA ALA A 225 -11.29 14.83 -1.10
C ALA A 225 -12.03 15.60 -2.20
N SER A 226 -13.25 15.13 -2.55
CA SER A 226 -14.14 15.84 -3.48
C SER A 226 -14.60 17.19 -2.91
N ASP A 227 -15.01 17.22 -1.64
CA ASP A 227 -15.47 18.44 -0.97
C ASP A 227 -14.36 19.47 -0.81
N LEU A 228 -13.11 19.02 -0.66
CA LEU A 228 -11.92 19.87 -0.62
C LEU A 228 -11.39 20.26 -2.00
N GLY A 229 -12.05 19.83 -3.09
CA GLY A 229 -11.63 20.13 -4.46
C GLY A 229 -10.34 19.43 -4.88
N TRP A 230 -9.95 18.33 -4.22
CA TRP A 230 -8.71 17.62 -4.54
C TRP A 230 -8.81 16.82 -5.84
N SER A 231 -7.67 16.70 -6.52
CA SER A 231 -7.56 15.84 -7.71
C SER A 231 -7.96 14.38 -7.41
N ARG A 232 -8.54 13.72 -8.42
CA ARG A 232 -8.85 12.28 -8.35
C ARG A 232 -7.62 11.39 -8.16
N ASP A 233 -6.42 11.92 -8.40
CA ASP A 233 -5.16 11.21 -8.21
C ASP A 233 -4.71 11.17 -6.74
N THR A 234 -5.30 12.01 -5.86
CA THR A 234 -5.02 11.95 -4.42
C THR A 234 -5.45 10.60 -3.84
N ARG A 235 -4.64 10.03 -2.97
CA ARG A 235 -4.83 8.70 -2.41
C ARG A 235 -4.46 8.67 -0.93
N ILE A 236 -5.14 7.84 -0.16
CA ILE A 236 -4.81 7.61 1.26
C ILE A 236 -3.33 7.24 1.43
N HIS A 237 -2.77 6.43 0.53
CA HIS A 237 -1.37 6.03 0.57
C HIS A 237 -0.38 7.20 0.40
N GLY A 238 -0.83 8.31 -0.20
CA GLY A 238 -0.08 9.57 -0.28
C GLY A 238 0.31 10.12 1.10
N LEU A 239 -0.49 9.93 2.15
CA LEU A 239 -0.13 10.32 3.52
C LEU A 239 1.16 9.65 4.01
N ARG A 240 1.33 8.36 3.69
CA ARG A 240 2.57 7.63 3.99
C ARG A 240 3.75 8.14 3.16
N HIS A 241 3.53 8.43 1.88
CA HIS A 241 4.56 9.03 1.04
C HIS A 241 4.98 10.39 1.58
N THR A 242 4.02 11.21 1.98
CA THR A 242 4.26 12.52 2.63
C THR A 242 5.10 12.38 3.89
N PHE A 243 4.78 11.44 4.77
CA PHE A 243 5.59 11.15 5.96
C PHE A 243 7.05 10.82 5.59
N ALA A 244 7.24 9.89 4.65
CA ALA A 244 8.58 9.46 4.24
C ALA A 244 9.39 10.63 3.63
N VAL A 245 8.78 11.38 2.71
CA VAL A 245 9.42 12.54 2.05
C VAL A 245 9.78 13.62 3.06
N ARG A 246 8.86 14.00 3.94
CA ARG A 246 9.14 14.99 4.99
C ARG A 246 10.28 14.58 5.91
N ARG A 247 10.38 13.28 6.22
CA ARG A 247 11.48 12.77 7.03
C ARG A 247 12.81 12.88 6.30
N LEU A 248 12.85 12.53 5.01
CA LEU A 248 14.04 12.66 4.18
C LEU A 248 14.45 14.13 4.00
N LEU A 249 13.50 15.02 3.68
CA LEU A 249 13.75 16.46 3.56
C LEU A 249 14.35 17.04 4.85
N ARG A 250 13.77 16.67 6.00
CA ARG A 250 14.28 17.13 7.30
C ARG A 250 15.72 16.66 7.52
N TRP A 251 16.04 15.40 7.30
CA TRP A 251 17.42 14.93 7.44
C TRP A 251 18.38 15.62 6.46
N CYS A 252 17.91 15.88 5.24
CA CYS A 252 18.68 16.69 4.30
C CYS A 252 18.94 18.09 4.83
N SER A 253 17.94 18.78 5.37
CA SER A 253 18.08 20.14 5.93
C SER A 253 18.97 20.15 7.18
N ASP A 254 18.84 19.14 8.05
CA ASP A 254 19.63 19.03 9.28
C ASP A 254 21.10 18.61 9.01
N GLY A 255 21.51 18.41 7.74
CA GLY A 255 22.88 18.01 7.39
C GLY A 255 23.23 16.55 7.65
N GLU A 256 22.24 15.72 7.97
CA GLU A 256 22.46 14.31 8.30
C GLU A 256 22.85 13.46 7.08
N ASP A 257 23.59 12.37 7.31
CA ASP A 257 23.90 11.38 6.29
C ASP A 257 22.65 10.54 5.97
N VAL A 258 21.93 10.95 4.93
CA VAL A 258 20.69 10.30 4.50
C VAL A 258 20.91 8.86 4.02
N HIS A 259 22.08 8.54 3.43
CA HIS A 259 22.39 7.17 3.01
C HIS A 259 22.44 6.21 4.20
N ARG A 260 22.99 6.65 5.31
CA ARG A 260 23.01 5.90 6.56
C ARG A 260 21.61 5.74 7.14
N ARG A 261 20.80 6.80 7.11
CA ARG A 261 19.46 6.85 7.70
C ARG A 261 18.38 6.17 6.87
N ILE A 262 18.58 5.97 5.58
CA ILE A 262 17.55 5.40 4.70
C ILE A 262 17.20 3.94 5.07
N GLY A 263 18.16 3.18 5.57
CA GLY A 263 17.95 1.83 6.10
C GLY A 263 17.03 1.83 7.32
N GLU A 264 17.21 2.80 8.23
CA GLU A 264 16.35 2.99 9.40
C GLU A 264 14.92 3.32 8.98
N LEU A 265 14.73 4.27 8.04
CA LEU A 265 13.42 4.62 7.50
C LEU A 265 12.75 3.44 6.79
N SER A 266 13.52 2.67 6.03
CA SER A 266 13.03 1.47 5.35
C SER A 266 12.49 0.44 6.35
N THR A 267 13.23 0.20 7.42
CA THR A 267 12.84 -0.69 8.52
C THR A 267 11.62 -0.17 9.26
N TYR A 268 11.62 1.12 9.62
CA TYR A 268 10.49 1.79 10.29
C TYR A 268 9.21 1.68 9.45
N LEU A 269 9.31 1.95 8.15
CA LEU A 269 8.19 1.83 7.24
C LEU A 269 7.78 0.36 6.97
N GLY A 270 8.64 -0.63 7.25
CA GLY A 270 8.42 -2.04 6.92
C GLY A 270 8.48 -2.28 5.40
N HIS A 271 9.46 -1.70 4.71
CA HIS A 271 9.75 -2.02 3.32
C HIS A 271 10.54 -3.32 3.23
N CYS A 272 10.12 -4.23 2.34
CA CYS A 272 10.85 -5.48 2.10
C CYS A 272 12.16 -5.25 1.33
N LYS A 273 12.25 -4.13 0.61
CA LYS A 273 13.40 -3.73 -0.20
C LYS A 273 13.71 -2.27 0.07
N VAL A 274 14.97 -1.96 0.35
CA VAL A 274 15.43 -0.58 0.58
C VAL A 274 15.20 0.31 -0.65
N GLN A 275 15.25 -0.28 -1.86
CA GLN A 275 14.97 0.41 -3.12
C GLN A 275 13.59 1.08 -3.16
N ASP A 276 12.61 0.56 -2.40
CA ASP A 276 11.30 1.19 -2.30
C ASP A 276 11.34 2.51 -1.52
N THR A 277 12.35 2.71 -0.68
CA THR A 277 12.60 3.97 0.02
C THR A 277 13.46 4.91 -0.85
N TYR A 278 14.47 4.40 -1.56
CA TYR A 278 15.26 5.21 -2.49
C TYR A 278 14.44 5.83 -3.61
N TRP A 279 13.34 5.21 -4.00
CA TRP A 279 12.44 5.76 -5.01
C TRP A 279 11.94 7.18 -4.71
N TYR A 280 11.83 7.57 -3.43
CA TYR A 280 11.40 8.93 -3.08
C TYR A 280 12.34 10.01 -3.60
N PHE A 281 13.65 9.73 -3.71
CA PHE A 281 14.62 10.69 -4.26
C PHE A 281 14.36 10.99 -5.75
N SER A 282 13.97 9.98 -6.53
CA SER A 282 13.67 10.18 -7.95
C SER A 282 12.25 10.67 -8.24
N ALA A 283 11.36 10.61 -7.25
CA ALA A 283 9.95 10.93 -7.41
C ALA A 283 9.56 12.33 -6.90
N VAL A 284 10.45 12.99 -6.15
CA VAL A 284 10.17 14.26 -5.47
C VAL A 284 11.21 15.30 -5.89
N PRO A 285 10.81 16.33 -6.68
CA PRO A 285 11.73 17.35 -7.20
C PRO A 285 12.57 18.03 -6.11
N GLU A 286 11.97 18.33 -4.97
CA GLU A 286 12.64 19.00 -3.85
C GLU A 286 13.81 18.16 -3.28
N LEU A 287 13.64 16.83 -3.21
CA LEU A 287 14.72 15.93 -2.80
C LEU A 287 15.82 15.84 -3.85
N MET A 288 15.45 15.91 -5.14
CA MET A 288 16.43 15.96 -6.24
C MET A 288 17.22 17.25 -6.21
N ALA A 289 16.58 18.41 -5.99
CA ALA A 289 17.25 19.70 -5.87
C ALA A 289 18.27 19.70 -4.72
N LEU A 290 17.87 19.26 -3.53
CA LEU A 290 18.78 19.16 -2.39
C LEU A 290 19.95 18.19 -2.62
N ALA A 291 19.75 17.12 -3.39
CA ALA A 291 20.83 16.22 -3.76
C ALA A 291 21.81 16.87 -4.74
N ALA A 292 21.31 17.67 -5.70
CA ALA A 292 22.11 18.41 -6.65
C ALA A 292 22.96 19.48 -5.96
N ASP A 293 22.37 20.33 -5.10
CA ASP A 293 23.07 21.35 -4.33
C ASP A 293 24.22 20.78 -3.49
N ARG A 294 24.01 19.61 -2.87
CA ARG A 294 25.07 18.94 -2.12
C ARG A 294 26.17 18.41 -3.00
N PHE A 295 25.83 17.92 -4.18
CA PHE A 295 26.82 17.44 -5.14
C PHE A 295 27.68 18.60 -5.66
N GLU A 296 27.09 19.75 -5.98
CA GLU A 296 27.80 20.96 -6.40
C GLU A 296 28.75 21.44 -5.30
N HIS A 297 28.26 21.59 -4.07
CA HIS A 297 29.09 21.99 -2.94
C HIS A 297 30.24 21.00 -2.66
N TYR A 298 30.01 19.70 -2.80
CA TYR A 298 31.06 18.69 -2.67
C TYR A 298 32.10 18.79 -3.80
N ALA A 299 31.68 19.11 -5.01
CA ALA A 299 32.57 19.29 -6.16
C ALA A 299 33.44 20.56 -5.99
N GLU A 300 32.88 21.67 -5.49
CA GLU A 300 33.58 22.91 -5.20
C GLU A 300 34.68 22.72 -4.13
N VAL A 301 34.36 22.01 -3.03
CA VAL A 301 35.30 21.76 -1.92
C VAL A 301 36.50 20.85 -2.36
N ARG A 302 36.33 20.06 -3.41
CA ARG A 302 37.43 19.19 -3.93
C ARG A 302 38.29 19.85 -5.00
N HIS A 303 37.82 20.93 -5.60
CA HIS A 303 38.54 21.63 -6.67
C HIS A 303 39.05 23.02 -6.25
N GLY A 304 38.80 23.49 -5.04
CA GLY A 304 39.43 24.64 -4.39
C GLY A 304 40.50 24.21 -3.39
#